data_afead3dc13c9fb0b9720a08a7f7303a8
#
_entry.id   afead3dc13c9fb0b9720a08a7f7303a8
#
_cell.length_a   1.000
_cell.length_b   1.000
_cell.length_c   1.000
_cell.angle_alpha   90.00
_cell.angle_beta   90.00
_cell.angle_gamma   90.00
#
_symmetry.space_group_name_H-M   'P 1'
#
loop_
_entity.id
_entity.type
_entity.pdbx_description
1 polymer ?
#
loop_
_entity_poly.entity_id
_entity_poly.type
_entity_poly.pdbx_seq_one_letter_code
_entity_poly.pdbx_strand_id
1 'polypeptide(L)'
;STGTGKHYDFIFTDDIITLDEPTTTPNIEVRPDDLFIMLYTSGSTGVPKGCMLEHRNILSFELSHTQICGINSDSRVTAYASYGFDASMMETYSAVVSGATLHIIAEEIRLDFVALNEYFIKHKITTSFMTTQVGFQFASACESPYLKALVVGGEKLAPIDPPKTFSLFNAYGPTECCVYTNIYKVAKYEDNIPIGKAVPNV
;
A
#
# COMPACT_ATOMS: atom_id res chain seq x y z
N SER A 1 -17.27 -26.07 -0.14
CA SER A 1 -16.41 -27.20 -0.51
C SER A 1 -16.23 -27.20 -2.01
N THR A 2 -15.06 -26.77 -2.48
CA THR A 2 -14.63 -26.91 -3.86
C THR A 2 -14.19 -28.37 -4.01
N GLY A 3 -14.81 -29.16 -4.88
CA GLY A 3 -14.68 -30.63 -5.03
C GLY A 3 -13.30 -31.18 -5.40
N THR A 4 -12.21 -30.67 -4.81
CA THR A 4 -10.83 -31.13 -5.06
C THR A 4 -10.28 -32.10 -4.02
N GLY A 5 -11.06 -32.45 -2.98
CA GLY A 5 -10.62 -33.38 -1.92
C GLY A 5 -9.41 -32.91 -1.09
N LYS A 6 -8.97 -31.67 -1.27
CA LYS A 6 -7.89 -31.10 -0.47
C LYS A 6 -8.43 -30.63 0.88
N HIS A 7 -7.81 -31.12 1.94
CA HIS A 7 -8.06 -30.62 3.28
C HIS A 7 -7.24 -29.33 3.49
N TYR A 8 -7.89 -28.26 3.92
CA TYR A 8 -7.22 -27.01 4.28
C TYR A 8 -7.40 -26.80 5.79
N ASP A 9 -6.30 -26.58 6.48
CA ASP A 9 -6.33 -26.15 7.86
C ASP A 9 -6.53 -24.64 7.91
N PHE A 10 -7.53 -24.20 8.63
CA PHE A 10 -7.80 -22.78 8.84
C PHE A 10 -7.29 -22.38 10.22
N ILE A 11 -6.46 -21.32 10.27
CA ILE A 11 -6.04 -20.67 11.50
C ILE A 11 -6.71 -19.31 11.52
N PHE A 12 -7.56 -19.07 12.51
CA PHE A 12 -8.18 -17.77 12.69
C PHE A 12 -7.25 -16.84 13.45
N THR A 13 -7.27 -15.54 13.11
CA THR A 13 -6.39 -14.55 13.74
C THR A 13 -6.61 -14.47 15.27
N ASP A 14 -7.83 -14.67 15.73
CA ASP A 14 -8.16 -14.67 17.16
C ASP A 14 -7.54 -15.88 17.88
N ASP A 15 -7.34 -16.99 17.20
CA ASP A 15 -6.68 -18.18 17.76
C ASP A 15 -5.17 -17.96 17.91
N ILE A 16 -4.56 -17.17 17.01
CA ILE A 16 -3.11 -16.89 17.05
C ILE A 16 -2.71 -16.20 18.36
N ILE A 17 -3.56 -15.33 18.90
CA ILE A 17 -3.31 -14.60 20.16
C ILE A 17 -3.21 -15.54 21.36
N THR A 18 -3.84 -16.71 21.29
CA THR A 18 -3.91 -17.72 22.35
C THR A 18 -2.88 -18.83 22.18
N LEU A 19 -2.11 -18.86 21.08
CA LEU A 19 -1.07 -19.86 20.88
C LEU A 19 0.12 -19.60 21.81
N ASP A 20 0.49 -20.64 22.58
CA ASP A 20 1.69 -20.63 23.42
C ASP A 20 2.91 -21.06 22.58
N GLU A 21 3.23 -20.23 21.60
CA GLU A 21 4.34 -20.48 20.67
C GLU A 21 5.65 -19.86 21.17
N PRO A 22 6.82 -20.44 20.82
CA PRO A 22 8.10 -19.87 21.18
C PRO A 22 8.26 -18.44 20.66
N THR A 23 8.68 -17.52 21.53
CA THR A 23 8.95 -16.12 21.16
C THR A 23 10.36 -15.91 20.58
N THR A 24 11.08 -16.99 20.35
CA THR A 24 12.42 -16.95 19.76
C THR A 24 12.34 -16.74 18.26
N THR A 25 13.26 -15.96 17.71
CA THR A 25 13.39 -15.76 16.25
C THR A 25 13.57 -17.10 15.55
N PRO A 26 12.77 -17.46 14.54
CA PRO A 26 12.98 -18.66 13.74
C PRO A 26 14.37 -18.60 13.10
N ASN A 27 15.15 -19.67 13.22
CA ASN A 27 16.46 -19.77 12.57
C ASN A 27 16.29 -20.26 11.12
N ILE A 28 15.66 -19.43 10.31
CA ILE A 28 15.40 -19.67 8.89
C ILE A 28 16.25 -18.71 8.08
N GLU A 29 17.10 -19.26 7.22
CA GLU A 29 17.83 -18.46 6.24
C GLU A 29 16.88 -18.09 5.09
N VAL A 30 16.71 -16.80 4.86
CA VAL A 30 15.91 -16.26 3.76
C VAL A 30 16.84 -15.65 2.71
N ARG A 31 16.70 -16.07 1.46
CA ARG A 31 17.50 -15.60 0.33
C ARG A 31 16.74 -14.51 -0.43
N PRO A 32 17.44 -13.60 -1.10
CA PRO A 32 16.79 -12.55 -1.91
C PRO A 32 15.88 -13.09 -3.03
N ASP A 33 16.15 -14.28 -3.54
CA ASP A 33 15.42 -14.97 -4.60
C ASP A 33 14.33 -15.94 -4.07
N ASP A 34 14.16 -16.04 -2.75
CA ASP A 34 13.05 -16.81 -2.19
C ASP A 34 11.72 -16.10 -2.46
N LEU A 35 10.65 -16.90 -2.61
CA LEU A 35 9.31 -16.40 -2.78
C LEU A 35 8.88 -15.62 -1.52
N PHE A 36 8.53 -14.35 -1.71
CA PHE A 36 8.00 -13.52 -0.65
C PHE A 36 6.49 -13.62 -0.56
N ILE A 37 5.79 -13.45 -1.70
CA ILE A 37 4.33 -13.49 -1.76
C ILE A 37 3.85 -13.93 -3.14
N MET A 38 2.66 -14.55 -3.17
CA MET A 38 1.93 -14.80 -4.40
C MET A 38 0.56 -14.13 -4.33
N LEU A 39 0.29 -13.25 -5.28
CA LEU A 39 -0.98 -12.54 -5.42
C LEU A 39 -1.68 -12.99 -6.71
N TYR A 40 -2.99 -13.17 -6.65
CA TYR A 40 -3.76 -13.53 -7.83
C TYR A 40 -4.33 -12.30 -8.51
N THR A 41 -4.05 -12.16 -9.80
CA THR A 41 -4.62 -11.13 -10.66
C THR A 41 -5.70 -11.71 -11.56
N SER A 42 -6.69 -10.89 -11.96
CA SER A 42 -7.69 -11.29 -12.95
C SER A 42 -7.01 -11.45 -14.31
N GLY A 43 -6.72 -12.67 -14.72
CA GLY A 43 -6.11 -12.93 -16.01
C GLY A 43 -7.00 -12.47 -17.18
N SER A 44 -6.40 -11.92 -18.24
CA SER A 44 -7.08 -11.50 -19.48
C SER A 44 -7.91 -12.62 -20.16
N THR A 45 -7.64 -13.88 -19.80
CA THR A 45 -8.35 -15.08 -20.28
C THR A 45 -9.48 -15.52 -19.35
N GLY A 46 -9.79 -14.74 -18.29
CA GLY A 46 -10.79 -15.09 -17.28
C GLY A 46 -10.31 -16.12 -16.23
N VAL A 47 -9.12 -16.68 -16.37
CA VAL A 47 -8.51 -17.54 -15.37
C VAL A 47 -7.55 -16.71 -14.52
N PRO A 48 -7.70 -16.68 -13.17
CA PRO A 48 -6.78 -15.97 -12.30
C PRO A 48 -5.34 -16.46 -12.47
N LYS A 49 -4.38 -15.52 -12.53
CA LYS A 49 -2.97 -15.82 -12.63
C LYS A 49 -2.28 -15.45 -11.31
N GLY A 50 -1.48 -16.37 -10.77
CA GLY A 50 -0.65 -16.12 -9.61
C GLY A 50 0.61 -15.35 -10.01
N CYS A 51 0.73 -14.12 -9.54
CA CYS A 51 1.94 -13.32 -9.62
C CYS A 51 2.82 -13.64 -8.41
N MET A 52 4.03 -14.11 -8.65
CA MET A 52 5.01 -14.46 -7.62
C MET A 52 6.07 -13.36 -7.52
N LEU A 53 6.19 -12.78 -6.33
CA LEU A 53 7.19 -11.76 -6.03
C LEU A 53 8.21 -12.31 -5.04
N GLU A 54 9.48 -12.03 -5.29
CA GLU A 54 10.61 -12.44 -4.45
C GLU A 54 10.95 -11.37 -3.41
N HIS A 55 11.67 -11.75 -2.35
CA HIS A 55 12.11 -10.80 -1.30
C HIS A 55 12.87 -9.60 -1.85
N ARG A 56 13.73 -9.81 -2.86
CA ARG A 56 14.48 -8.70 -3.50
C ARG A 56 13.58 -7.69 -4.21
N ASN A 57 12.45 -8.12 -4.77
CA ASN A 57 11.52 -7.22 -5.47
C ASN A 57 10.90 -6.24 -4.47
N ILE A 58 10.35 -6.77 -3.37
CA ILE A 58 9.72 -5.96 -2.32
C ILE A 58 10.75 -5.02 -1.69
N LEU A 59 11.92 -5.51 -1.30
CA LEU A 59 12.93 -4.66 -0.67
C LEU A 59 13.39 -3.52 -1.58
N SER A 60 13.64 -3.79 -2.86
CA SER A 60 14.02 -2.76 -3.85
C SER A 60 12.94 -1.71 -4.02
N PHE A 61 11.68 -2.15 -4.11
CA PHE A 61 10.52 -1.27 -4.21
C PHE A 61 10.39 -0.38 -2.96
N GLU A 62 10.44 -0.97 -1.76
CA GLU A 62 10.23 -0.24 -0.50
C GLU A 62 11.31 0.81 -0.24
N LEU A 63 12.56 0.53 -0.57
CA LEU A 63 13.63 1.52 -0.48
C LEU A 63 13.37 2.74 -1.38
N SER A 64 12.84 2.51 -2.58
CA SER A 64 12.47 3.58 -3.51
C SER A 64 11.24 4.35 -3.01
N HIS A 65 10.20 3.63 -2.57
CA HIS A 65 8.97 4.21 -2.07
C HIS A 65 9.19 5.08 -0.82
N THR A 66 9.92 4.56 0.16
CA THR A 66 10.22 5.30 1.39
C THR A 66 11.01 6.58 1.11
N GLN A 67 11.96 6.54 0.18
CA GLN A 67 12.71 7.71 -0.25
C GLN A 67 11.81 8.75 -0.94
N ILE A 68 10.95 8.33 -1.88
CA ILE A 68 10.06 9.22 -2.65
C ILE A 68 9.04 9.91 -1.73
N CYS A 69 8.44 9.16 -0.81
CA CYS A 69 7.41 9.65 0.11
C CYS A 69 7.99 10.29 1.38
N GLY A 70 9.31 10.20 1.60
CA GLY A 70 9.99 10.74 2.79
C GLY A 70 9.61 10.00 4.07
N ILE A 71 9.40 8.67 3.97
CA ILE A 71 9.03 7.83 5.13
C ILE A 71 10.30 7.51 5.93
N ASN A 72 10.21 7.65 7.24
CA ASN A 72 11.28 7.38 8.20
C ASN A 72 10.69 6.92 9.54
N SER A 73 11.51 6.70 10.56
CA SER A 73 11.09 6.21 11.89
C SER A 73 10.06 7.08 12.61
N ASP A 74 9.99 8.37 12.29
CA ASP A 74 9.00 9.29 12.87
C ASP A 74 7.68 9.29 12.11
N SER A 75 7.62 8.59 10.98
CA SER A 75 6.43 8.55 10.13
C SER A 75 5.33 7.68 10.71
N ARG A 76 4.10 8.00 10.34
CA ARG A 76 2.87 7.32 10.72
C ARG A 76 2.13 6.97 9.43
N VAL A 77 2.26 5.71 9.02
CA VAL A 77 1.77 5.19 7.74
C VAL A 77 0.45 4.45 7.98
N THR A 78 -0.49 4.54 7.05
CA THR A 78 -1.74 3.77 7.14
C THR A 78 -1.61 2.40 6.49
N ALA A 79 -2.32 1.40 7.02
CA ALA A 79 -2.72 0.19 6.32
C ALA A 79 -4.18 0.38 5.90
N TYR A 80 -4.37 0.86 4.69
CA TYR A 80 -5.67 1.19 4.11
C TYR A 80 -6.11 0.18 3.05
N ALA A 81 -5.18 -0.33 2.24
CA ALA A 81 -5.47 -1.29 1.19
C ALA A 81 -5.90 -2.65 1.75
N SER A 82 -6.78 -3.36 1.02
CA SER A 82 -7.09 -4.75 1.35
C SER A 82 -5.86 -5.64 1.11
N TYR A 83 -5.63 -6.60 2.00
CA TYR A 83 -4.50 -7.55 1.92
C TYR A 83 -4.50 -8.44 0.67
N GLY A 84 -5.59 -8.49 -0.09
CA GLY A 84 -5.64 -9.14 -1.39
C GLY A 84 -4.96 -8.38 -2.53
N PHE A 85 -4.52 -7.15 -2.29
CA PHE A 85 -3.84 -6.30 -3.26
C PHE A 85 -2.40 -6.00 -2.85
N ASP A 86 -1.53 -5.85 -3.84
CA ASP A 86 -0.11 -5.54 -3.67
C ASP A 86 0.16 -4.22 -2.95
N ALA A 87 -0.74 -3.24 -3.07
CA ALA A 87 -0.65 -1.98 -2.34
C ALA A 87 -0.59 -2.16 -0.82
N SER A 88 -1.17 -3.23 -0.25
CA SER A 88 -1.06 -3.55 1.17
C SER A 88 0.37 -3.89 1.59
N MET A 89 1.17 -4.44 0.66
CA MET A 89 2.59 -4.70 0.90
C MET A 89 3.37 -3.40 1.02
N MET A 90 3.14 -2.47 0.09
CA MET A 90 3.73 -1.13 0.14
C MET A 90 3.45 -0.43 1.48
N GLU A 91 2.22 -0.44 1.96
CA GLU A 91 1.86 0.20 3.21
C GLU A 91 2.52 -0.46 4.42
N THR A 92 2.47 -1.79 4.47
CA THR A 92 2.99 -2.56 5.62
C THR A 92 4.51 -2.53 5.67
N TYR A 93 5.16 -2.85 4.55
CA TYR A 93 6.61 -3.00 4.54
C TYR A 93 7.36 -1.67 4.48
N SER A 94 6.76 -0.59 3.95
CA SER A 94 7.34 0.75 4.11
C SER A 94 7.47 1.13 5.59
N ALA A 95 6.49 0.79 6.42
CA ALA A 95 6.58 1.01 7.85
C ALA A 95 7.65 0.12 8.52
N VAL A 96 7.71 -1.16 8.13
CA VAL A 96 8.69 -2.11 8.70
C VAL A 96 10.12 -1.72 8.38
N VAL A 97 10.45 -1.45 7.10
CA VAL A 97 11.83 -1.15 6.68
C VAL A 97 12.33 0.21 7.17
N SER A 98 11.43 1.14 7.44
CA SER A 98 11.77 2.49 7.93
C SER A 98 11.67 2.66 9.44
N GLY A 99 11.13 1.65 10.16
CA GLY A 99 10.85 1.75 11.60
C GLY A 99 9.69 2.69 11.94
N ALA A 100 8.81 2.98 10.97
CA ALA A 100 7.65 3.84 11.15
C ALA A 100 6.52 3.13 11.92
N THR A 101 5.54 3.91 12.38
CA THR A 101 4.33 3.37 12.99
C THR A 101 3.29 3.04 11.92
N LEU A 102 2.80 1.81 11.90
CA LEU A 102 1.69 1.40 11.03
C LEU A 102 0.35 1.58 11.75
N HIS A 103 -0.58 2.27 11.11
CA HIS A 103 -1.95 2.52 11.58
C HIS A 103 -2.94 1.74 10.73
N ILE A 104 -3.54 0.70 11.29
CA ILE A 104 -4.58 -0.08 10.61
C ILE A 104 -5.88 0.73 10.64
N ILE A 105 -6.41 1.04 9.46
CA ILE A 105 -7.64 1.82 9.31
C ILE A 105 -8.84 0.89 9.43
N ALA A 106 -9.72 1.19 10.38
CA ALA A 106 -10.94 0.44 10.60
C ALA A 106 -11.90 0.56 9.39
N GLU A 107 -12.59 -0.53 9.06
CA GLU A 107 -13.44 -0.60 7.86
C GLU A 107 -14.57 0.44 7.89
N GLU A 108 -15.09 0.73 9.09
CA GLU A 108 -16.22 1.64 9.30
C GLU A 108 -15.92 3.08 8.90
N ILE A 109 -14.65 3.51 8.97
CA ILE A 109 -14.25 4.88 8.65
C ILE A 109 -13.62 5.02 7.26
N ARG A 110 -13.33 3.92 6.55
CA ARG A 110 -12.55 3.96 5.29
C ARG A 110 -13.17 4.84 4.22
N LEU A 111 -14.49 4.87 4.11
CA LEU A 111 -15.22 5.67 3.13
C LEU A 111 -15.96 6.87 3.74
N ASP A 112 -15.87 7.05 5.05
CA ASP A 112 -16.31 8.27 5.73
C ASP A 112 -15.15 9.26 5.80
N PHE A 113 -15.07 10.16 4.83
CA PHE A 113 -13.93 11.09 4.72
C PHE A 113 -13.83 12.08 5.88
N VAL A 114 -14.94 12.38 6.56
CA VAL A 114 -14.93 13.22 7.76
C VAL A 114 -14.24 12.45 8.90
N ALA A 115 -14.74 11.27 9.22
CA ALA A 115 -14.18 10.41 10.27
C ALA A 115 -12.73 10.01 9.97
N LEU A 116 -12.43 9.69 8.71
CA LEU A 116 -11.07 9.34 8.27
C LEU A 116 -10.11 10.52 8.43
N ASN A 117 -10.51 11.73 8.05
CA ASN A 117 -9.67 12.92 8.21
C ASN A 117 -9.48 13.29 9.70
N GLU A 118 -10.51 13.17 10.51
CA GLU A 118 -10.39 13.32 11.97
C GLU A 118 -9.41 12.32 12.56
N TYR A 119 -9.46 11.05 12.12
CA TYR A 119 -8.49 10.03 12.49
C TYR A 119 -7.07 10.44 12.08
N PHE A 120 -6.88 10.91 10.85
CA PHE A 120 -5.56 11.36 10.34
C PHE A 120 -5.00 12.50 11.17
N ILE A 121 -5.83 13.48 11.52
CA ILE A 121 -5.43 14.63 12.35
C ILE A 121 -5.10 14.16 13.78
N LYS A 122 -5.99 13.39 14.41
CA LYS A 122 -5.82 12.87 15.78
C LYS A 122 -4.55 12.05 15.93
N HIS A 123 -4.28 11.18 14.97
CA HIS A 123 -3.13 10.27 15.00
C HIS A 123 -1.91 10.80 14.25
N LYS A 124 -1.96 12.03 13.74
CA LYS A 124 -0.86 12.70 13.00
C LYS A 124 -0.32 11.83 11.87
N ILE A 125 -1.22 11.26 11.07
CA ILE A 125 -0.84 10.42 9.93
C ILE A 125 -0.01 11.25 8.94
N THR A 126 1.11 10.68 8.49
CA THR A 126 2.04 11.36 7.59
C THR A 126 1.99 10.82 6.16
N THR A 127 1.63 9.56 6.00
CA THR A 127 1.61 8.91 4.68
C THR A 127 0.44 7.95 4.59
N SER A 128 -0.26 7.98 3.46
CA SER A 128 -1.37 7.07 3.17
C SER A 128 -1.41 6.69 1.70
N PHE A 129 -1.95 5.52 1.41
CA PHE A 129 -2.36 5.10 0.07
C PHE A 129 -3.89 5.02 0.01
N MET A 130 -4.44 5.31 -1.16
CA MET A 130 -5.86 5.09 -1.47
C MET A 130 -6.00 4.67 -2.94
N THR A 131 -7.06 3.92 -3.26
CA THR A 131 -7.41 3.72 -4.67
C THR A 131 -7.70 5.07 -5.32
N THR A 132 -7.48 5.19 -6.63
CA THR A 132 -7.54 6.48 -7.34
C THR A 132 -8.83 7.25 -7.09
N GLN A 133 -9.99 6.60 -7.16
CA GLN A 133 -11.29 7.27 -6.95
C GLN A 133 -11.48 7.77 -5.51
N VAL A 134 -11.10 6.96 -4.53
CA VAL A 134 -11.19 7.32 -3.10
C VAL A 134 -10.22 8.45 -2.78
N GLY A 135 -8.98 8.33 -3.23
CA GLY A 135 -7.95 9.33 -3.00
C GLY A 135 -8.23 10.66 -3.70
N PHE A 136 -8.86 10.63 -4.89
CA PHE A 136 -9.35 11.83 -5.56
C PHE A 136 -10.38 12.58 -4.72
N GLN A 137 -11.38 11.87 -4.19
CA GLN A 137 -12.43 12.47 -3.37
C GLN A 137 -11.86 12.99 -2.03
N PHE A 138 -11.01 12.21 -1.38
CA PHE A 138 -10.34 12.63 -0.14
C PHE A 138 -9.48 13.89 -0.38
N ALA A 139 -8.66 13.90 -1.42
CA ALA A 139 -7.78 15.03 -1.75
C ALA A 139 -8.55 16.31 -2.14
N SER A 140 -9.76 16.15 -2.70
CA SER A 140 -10.63 17.27 -3.07
C SER A 140 -11.41 17.86 -1.89
N ALA A 141 -11.69 17.07 -0.85
CA ALA A 141 -12.60 17.43 0.24
C ALA A 141 -11.89 17.68 1.58
N CYS A 142 -10.69 17.12 1.79
CA CYS A 142 -10.05 17.09 3.09
C CYS A 142 -8.74 17.91 3.14
N GLU A 143 -8.55 18.59 4.26
CA GLU A 143 -7.27 19.20 4.63
C GLU A 143 -6.69 18.44 5.83
N SER A 144 -5.55 17.79 5.62
CA SER A 144 -4.85 17.00 6.63
C SER A 144 -3.48 17.62 6.92
N PRO A 145 -3.34 18.41 8.00
CA PRO A 145 -2.15 19.21 8.23
C PRO A 145 -0.89 18.40 8.55
N TYR A 146 -1.03 17.15 8.98
CA TYR A 146 0.10 16.25 9.27
C TYR A 146 0.44 15.34 8.10
N LEU A 147 -0.48 15.14 7.15
CA LEU A 147 -0.24 14.33 5.96
C LEU A 147 0.84 15.00 5.10
N LYS A 148 1.86 14.26 4.73
CA LYS A 148 2.95 14.71 3.85
C LYS A 148 2.79 14.14 2.44
N ALA A 149 2.36 12.88 2.35
CA ALA A 149 2.19 12.18 1.09
C ALA A 149 0.88 11.36 1.08
N LEU A 150 0.07 11.57 0.06
CA LEU A 150 -1.02 10.70 -0.33
C LEU A 150 -0.66 10.09 -1.68
N VAL A 151 -0.56 8.77 -1.73
CA VAL A 151 -0.32 8.02 -2.97
C VAL A 151 -1.64 7.46 -3.46
N VAL A 152 -1.95 7.64 -4.72
CA VAL A 152 -3.15 7.08 -5.36
C VAL A 152 -2.75 6.24 -6.57
N GLY A 153 -3.47 5.15 -6.81
CA GLY A 153 -3.18 4.25 -7.91
C GLY A 153 -4.27 3.23 -8.19
N GLY A 154 -4.10 2.49 -9.27
CA GLY A 154 -5.02 1.45 -9.74
C GLY A 154 -5.85 1.86 -10.95
N GLU A 155 -6.10 3.15 -11.15
CA GLU A 155 -6.87 3.69 -12.27
C GLU A 155 -6.29 5.03 -12.74
N LYS A 156 -6.82 5.55 -13.85
CA LYS A 156 -6.44 6.88 -14.34
C LYS A 156 -6.95 7.96 -13.36
N LEU A 157 -6.03 8.78 -12.87
CA LEU A 157 -6.38 9.93 -12.03
C LEU A 157 -7.03 11.05 -12.89
N ALA A 158 -8.22 11.49 -12.47
CA ALA A 158 -8.92 12.62 -13.09
C ALA A 158 -8.17 13.94 -12.80
N PRO A 159 -8.37 14.97 -13.64
CA PRO A 159 -7.83 16.31 -13.39
C PRO A 159 -8.18 16.81 -12.00
N ILE A 160 -7.18 17.27 -11.25
CA ILE A 160 -7.33 17.78 -9.89
C ILE A 160 -6.30 18.88 -9.63
N ASP A 161 -6.72 19.91 -8.89
CA ASP A 161 -5.76 20.83 -8.29
C ASP A 161 -4.98 20.16 -7.19
N PRO A 162 -3.66 20.42 -7.08
CA PRO A 162 -2.86 19.84 -6.02
C PRO A 162 -3.38 20.26 -4.63
N PRO A 163 -3.49 19.33 -3.67
CA PRO A 163 -3.87 19.67 -2.30
C PRO A 163 -2.90 20.70 -1.68
N LYS A 164 -3.43 21.60 -0.84
CA LYS A 164 -2.63 22.67 -0.22
C LYS A 164 -1.78 22.18 0.94
N THR A 165 -2.20 21.13 1.63
CA THR A 165 -1.59 20.70 2.90
C THR A 165 -0.68 19.48 2.75
N PHE A 166 -0.77 18.74 1.65
CA PHE A 166 0.05 17.55 1.40
C PHE A 166 0.38 17.35 -0.08
N SER A 167 1.36 16.51 -0.37
CA SER A 167 1.69 16.12 -1.74
C SER A 167 0.82 14.96 -2.19
N LEU A 168 0.20 15.09 -3.36
CA LEU A 168 -0.53 14.02 -4.03
C LEU A 168 0.38 13.36 -5.07
N PHE A 169 0.46 12.04 -5.04
CA PHE A 169 1.25 11.25 -5.97
C PHE A 169 0.33 10.30 -6.75
N ASN A 170 0.40 10.38 -8.09
CA ASN A 170 -0.24 9.43 -8.99
C ASN A 170 0.75 8.29 -9.29
N ALA A 171 0.44 7.08 -8.85
CA ALA A 171 1.27 5.89 -9.03
C ALA A 171 0.66 4.94 -10.07
N TYR A 172 1.51 4.33 -10.89
CA TYR A 172 1.12 3.38 -11.92
C TYR A 172 2.08 2.20 -11.96
N GLY A 173 1.52 1.00 -11.98
CA GLY A 173 2.25 -0.26 -12.20
C GLY A 173 1.33 -1.46 -12.12
N PRO A 174 1.66 -2.55 -12.85
CA PRO A 174 1.00 -3.84 -12.66
C PRO A 174 1.61 -4.60 -11.47
N THR A 175 0.85 -5.49 -10.88
CA THR A 175 1.30 -6.32 -9.75
C THR A 175 2.56 -7.13 -10.06
N GLU A 176 2.74 -7.54 -11.32
CA GLU A 176 3.93 -8.26 -11.81
C GLU A 176 5.23 -7.44 -11.71
N CYS A 177 5.10 -6.13 -11.57
CA CYS A 177 6.25 -5.22 -11.40
C CYS A 177 6.38 -4.68 -9.98
N CYS A 178 5.74 -5.30 -9.01
CA CYS A 178 5.79 -4.95 -7.59
C CYS A 178 5.18 -3.57 -7.29
N VAL A 179 3.87 -3.51 -7.17
CA VAL A 179 3.01 -2.38 -6.82
C VAL A 179 2.97 -1.26 -7.88
N TYR A 180 4.04 -0.51 -8.05
CA TYR A 180 4.11 0.49 -9.12
C TYR A 180 5.53 0.68 -9.66
N THR A 181 5.60 1.01 -10.94
CA THR A 181 6.85 1.28 -11.66
C THR A 181 7.07 2.76 -11.91
N ASN A 182 5.99 3.53 -11.94
CA ASN A 182 6.01 4.95 -12.26
C ASN A 182 5.25 5.74 -11.21
N ILE A 183 5.75 6.95 -10.94
CA ILE A 183 5.11 7.85 -10.00
C ILE A 183 5.22 9.30 -10.46
N TYR A 184 4.17 10.07 -10.26
CA TYR A 184 4.09 11.48 -10.59
C TYR A 184 3.58 12.28 -9.40
N LYS A 185 4.32 13.30 -8.99
CA LYS A 185 3.86 14.28 -8.01
C LYS A 185 3.00 15.33 -8.71
N VAL A 186 1.73 15.43 -8.33
CA VAL A 186 0.79 16.44 -8.85
C VAL A 186 1.17 17.79 -8.27
N ALA A 187 1.86 18.62 -9.07
CA ALA A 187 2.38 19.93 -8.63
C ALA A 187 1.53 21.11 -9.13
N LYS A 188 0.68 20.89 -10.11
CA LYS A 188 -0.24 21.89 -10.72
C LYS A 188 -1.44 21.17 -11.32
N TYR A 189 -2.48 21.93 -11.67
CA TYR A 189 -3.58 21.40 -12.46
C TYR A 189 -3.12 20.99 -13.87
N GLU A 190 -3.54 19.83 -14.30
CA GLU A 190 -3.30 19.30 -15.65
C GLU A 190 -4.55 18.54 -16.13
N ASP A 191 -4.97 18.78 -17.39
CA ASP A 191 -6.13 18.11 -17.99
C ASP A 191 -5.90 16.60 -18.17
N ASN A 192 -4.65 16.16 -18.23
CA ASN A 192 -4.26 14.77 -18.31
C ASN A 192 -3.05 14.53 -17.42
N ILE A 193 -3.31 14.03 -16.21
CA ILE A 193 -2.26 13.78 -15.21
C ILE A 193 -1.39 12.61 -15.68
N PRO A 194 -0.06 12.82 -15.80
CA PRO A 194 0.86 11.78 -16.23
C PRO A 194 0.98 10.63 -15.22
N ILE A 195 1.45 9.47 -15.69
CA ILE A 195 1.90 8.38 -14.81
C ILE A 195 3.29 8.65 -14.20
N GLY A 196 3.99 9.65 -14.71
CA GLY A 196 5.27 10.10 -14.18
C GLY A 196 6.48 9.37 -14.72
N LYS A 197 7.53 9.32 -13.90
CA LYS A 197 8.83 8.71 -14.25
C LYS A 197 8.96 7.37 -13.56
N ALA A 198 9.78 6.50 -14.14
CA ALA A 198 10.15 5.24 -13.51
C ALA A 198 10.82 5.48 -12.15
N VAL A 199 10.48 4.63 -11.19
CA VAL A 199 11.18 4.60 -9.92
C VAL A 199 12.54 3.94 -10.04
N PRO A 200 13.49 4.15 -9.10
CA PRO A 200 14.77 3.47 -9.14
C PRO A 200 14.65 1.95 -9.25
N ASN A 201 15.54 1.34 -10.01
CA ASN A 201 15.65 -0.11 -10.23
C ASN A 201 14.48 -0.77 -11.00
N VAL A 202 13.79 0.00 -11.84
CA VAL A 202 12.76 -0.50 -12.78
C VAL A 202 13.23 -0.29 -14.22
#